data_4d24dca4fe656029cf2b8858e55c039b
#
_entry.id   4d24dca4fe656029cf2b8858e55c039b
#
_cell.length_a   1.000
_cell.length_b   1.000
_cell.length_c   1.000
_cell.angle_alpha   90.00
_cell.angle_beta   90.00
_cell.angle_gamma   90.00
#
_symmetry.space_group_name_H-M   'P 1'
#
loop_
_entity.id
_entity.type
_entity.pdbx_description
1 polymer ?
#
loop_
_entity_poly.entity_id
_entity_poly.type
_entity_poly.pdbx_seq_one_letter_code
_entity_poly.pdbx_strand_id
1 'polypeptide(L)'
;MSGRFDIKGTPLEGLSVVRRKRMGDERGWLERLFCSEELEAAGWIWPIAQLNRTLTAKRGTIRGMHFQHPPHEEAKLVTCLRGEVFDVAVDLRPGSPTYGRWYGERLSNDNASSLLIPPGFAHGFQTLTDDVEMF
;
A
#
# COMPACT_ATOMS: atom_id res chain seq x y z
N MET A 1 22.18 -5.09 -8.71
CA MET A 1 21.14 -6.06 -9.06
C MET A 1 19.78 -5.41 -8.91
N SER A 2 18.94 -5.61 -9.86
CA SER A 2 17.60 -5.06 -9.75
C SER A 2 16.66 -6.11 -9.15
N GLY A 3 15.96 -5.73 -8.08
CA GLY A 3 14.88 -6.52 -7.56
C GLY A 3 13.61 -6.35 -8.38
N ARG A 4 12.53 -6.91 -7.90
CA ARG A 4 11.22 -6.82 -8.55
C ARG A 4 10.44 -5.58 -8.12
N PHE A 5 11.00 -4.79 -7.21
CA PHE A 5 10.40 -3.57 -6.68
C PHE A 5 11.38 -2.42 -6.72
N ASP A 6 10.84 -1.22 -6.92
CA ASP A 6 11.52 0.03 -6.59
C ASP A 6 10.86 0.57 -5.33
N ILE A 7 11.64 0.78 -4.27
CA ILE A 7 11.12 1.23 -2.98
C ILE A 7 11.53 2.68 -2.77
N LYS A 8 10.55 3.52 -2.51
CA LYS A 8 10.75 4.95 -2.30
C LYS A 8 10.19 5.35 -0.93
N GLY A 9 11.00 6.03 -0.13
CA GLY A 9 10.54 6.56 1.14
C GLY A 9 9.58 7.73 0.94
N THR A 10 8.87 8.07 2.00
CA THR A 10 7.97 9.22 2.05
C THR A 10 8.42 10.13 3.19
N PRO A 11 7.83 11.34 3.34
CA PRO A 11 8.14 12.19 4.50
C PRO A 11 7.76 11.59 5.85
N LEU A 12 6.94 10.53 5.87
CA LEU A 12 6.56 9.84 7.09
C LEU A 12 7.42 8.60 7.24
N GLU A 13 8.23 8.54 8.31
CA GLU A 13 9.19 7.46 8.51
C GLU A 13 8.51 6.09 8.56
N GLY A 14 9.06 5.14 7.80
CA GLY A 14 8.55 3.77 7.72
C GLY A 14 7.46 3.57 6.69
N LEU A 15 6.84 4.64 6.21
CA LEU A 15 5.83 4.57 5.15
C LEU A 15 6.54 4.68 3.81
N SER A 16 6.35 3.69 2.95
CA SER A 16 7.06 3.60 1.68
C SER A 16 6.12 3.34 0.52
N VAL A 17 6.48 3.90 -0.64
CA VAL A 17 5.85 3.56 -1.91
C VAL A 17 6.65 2.42 -2.52
N VAL A 18 5.96 1.35 -2.86
CA VAL A 18 6.56 0.16 -3.48
C VAL A 18 6.05 0.06 -4.90
N ARG A 19 6.92 0.34 -5.87
CA ARG A 19 6.56 0.21 -7.28
C ARG A 19 6.96 -1.16 -7.79
N ARG A 20 6.01 -1.86 -8.35
CA ARG A 20 6.23 -3.18 -8.93
C ARG A 20 6.84 -3.05 -10.32
N LYS A 21 7.78 -3.92 -10.65
CA LYS A 21 8.38 -4.00 -11.97
C LYS A 21 7.71 -5.11 -12.76
N ARG A 22 7.12 -4.76 -13.88
CA ARG A 22 6.54 -5.75 -14.78
C ARG A 22 7.60 -6.27 -15.72
N MET A 23 7.73 -7.59 -15.77
CA MET A 23 8.70 -8.28 -16.62
C MET A 23 7.93 -9.03 -17.68
N GLY A 24 8.09 -8.62 -18.94
CA GLY A 24 7.25 -9.21 -19.96
C GLY A 24 7.84 -9.18 -21.35
N ASP A 25 7.08 -9.77 -22.24
CA ASP A 25 7.34 -9.81 -23.66
C ASP A 25 5.99 -9.72 -24.38
N GLU A 26 5.94 -10.10 -25.65
CA GLU A 26 4.72 -10.00 -26.46
C GLU A 26 3.56 -10.87 -25.96
N ARG A 27 3.83 -11.86 -25.10
CA ARG A 27 2.78 -12.72 -24.52
C ARG A 27 2.09 -12.09 -23.33
N GLY A 28 2.69 -11.06 -22.73
CA GLY A 28 2.20 -10.43 -21.52
C GLY A 28 3.33 -10.19 -20.53
N TRP A 29 2.99 -10.14 -19.27
CA TRP A 29 3.98 -9.79 -18.22
C TRP A 29 3.71 -10.54 -16.93
N LEU A 30 4.77 -10.63 -16.13
CA LEU A 30 4.72 -11.12 -14.76
C LEU A 30 5.08 -9.98 -13.83
N GLU A 31 4.35 -9.87 -12.75
CA GLU A 31 4.56 -8.85 -11.75
C GLU A 31 4.55 -9.53 -10.37
N ARG A 32 5.54 -9.19 -9.55
CA ARG A 32 5.57 -9.69 -8.18
C ARG A 32 4.74 -8.77 -7.30
N LEU A 33 3.81 -9.34 -6.54
CA LEU A 33 2.96 -8.57 -5.64
C LEU A 33 3.54 -8.48 -4.23
N PHE A 34 4.23 -9.52 -3.79
CA PHE A 34 4.82 -9.58 -2.46
C PHE A 34 6.07 -10.45 -2.49
N CYS A 35 7.08 -10.06 -1.73
CA CYS A 35 8.26 -10.88 -1.49
C CYS A 35 8.83 -10.52 -0.12
N SER A 36 8.87 -11.50 0.79
CA SER A 36 9.34 -11.25 2.15
C SER A 36 10.80 -10.79 2.19
N GLU A 37 11.65 -11.35 1.34
CA GLU A 37 13.05 -10.95 1.28
C GLU A 37 13.23 -9.52 0.80
N GLU A 38 12.59 -9.17 -0.31
CA GLU A 38 12.79 -7.84 -0.90
C GLU A 38 12.13 -6.75 -0.06
N LEU A 39 10.99 -7.04 0.55
CA LEU A 39 10.28 -6.04 1.35
C LEU A 39 10.86 -5.87 2.75
N GLU A 40 11.74 -6.76 3.17
CA GLU A 40 12.47 -6.60 4.44
C GLU A 40 13.27 -5.29 4.43
N ALA A 41 13.85 -4.93 3.30
CA ALA A 41 14.59 -3.68 3.17
C ALA A 41 13.71 -2.45 3.37
N ALA A 42 12.40 -2.57 3.16
CA ALA A 42 11.43 -1.49 3.40
C ALA A 42 10.80 -1.59 4.80
N GLY A 43 11.24 -2.53 5.62
CA GLY A 43 10.77 -2.68 7.00
C GLY A 43 9.69 -3.74 7.19
N TRP A 44 9.37 -4.55 6.18
CA TRP A 44 8.40 -5.62 6.35
C TRP A 44 9.08 -6.82 7.02
N ILE A 45 8.78 -7.05 8.28
CA ILE A 45 9.42 -8.08 9.10
C ILE A 45 8.43 -9.10 9.66
N TRP A 46 7.18 -9.04 9.25
CA TRP A 46 6.11 -9.89 9.79
C TRP A 46 5.73 -10.98 8.80
N PRO A 47 5.22 -12.12 9.29
CA PRO A 47 4.53 -13.05 8.40
C PRO A 47 3.22 -12.43 7.92
N ILE A 48 2.75 -12.87 6.76
CA ILE A 48 1.44 -12.46 6.27
C ILE A 48 0.39 -13.21 7.10
N ALA A 49 -0.45 -12.44 7.80
CA ALA A 49 -1.54 -13.00 8.58
C ALA A 49 -2.81 -13.16 7.76
N GLN A 50 -3.09 -12.20 6.86
CA GLN A 50 -4.29 -12.21 6.03
C GLN A 50 -4.01 -11.60 4.67
N LEU A 51 -4.70 -12.12 3.66
CA LEU A 51 -4.75 -11.52 2.33
C LEU A 51 -6.21 -11.26 2.01
N ASN A 52 -6.54 -10.02 1.69
CA ASN A 52 -7.92 -9.63 1.40
C ASN A 52 -7.99 -8.95 0.03
N ARG A 53 -9.06 -9.22 -0.68
CA ARG A 53 -9.35 -8.56 -1.94
C ARG A 53 -10.70 -7.88 -1.81
N THR A 54 -10.78 -6.63 -2.26
CA THR A 54 -12.05 -5.88 -2.23
C THR A 54 -12.42 -5.40 -3.60
N LEU A 55 -13.72 -5.23 -3.81
CA LEU A 55 -14.26 -4.54 -4.96
C LEU A 55 -15.08 -3.35 -4.45
N THR A 56 -14.82 -2.17 -4.99
CA THR A 56 -15.58 -0.97 -4.70
C THR A 56 -16.17 -0.48 -6.02
N ALA A 57 -17.50 -0.52 -6.12
CA ALA A 57 -18.18 -0.38 -7.40
C ALA A 57 -18.18 1.05 -7.93
N LYS A 58 -18.35 2.04 -7.06
CA LYS A 58 -18.59 3.41 -7.50
C LYS A 58 -17.43 4.34 -7.25
N ARG A 59 -17.09 5.13 -8.27
CA ARG A 59 -16.15 6.23 -8.16
C ARG A 59 -16.57 7.19 -7.05
N GLY A 60 -15.59 7.70 -6.31
CA GLY A 60 -15.79 8.65 -5.23
C GLY A 60 -16.10 8.03 -3.89
N THR A 61 -16.17 6.70 -3.81
CA THR A 61 -16.43 6.02 -2.55
C THR A 61 -15.22 6.11 -1.64
N ILE A 62 -15.47 6.44 -0.38
CA ILE A 62 -14.43 6.49 0.66
C ILE A 62 -14.59 5.29 1.57
N ARG A 63 -13.48 4.58 1.79
CA ARG A 63 -13.40 3.53 2.79
C ARG A 63 -12.32 3.91 3.79
N GLY A 64 -12.65 3.92 5.06
CA GLY A 64 -11.73 4.28 6.13
C GLY A 64 -12.19 5.49 6.90
N MET A 65 -11.34 6.11 7.69
CA MET A 65 -9.99 5.62 8.05
C MET A 65 -10.14 4.47 9.03
N HIS A 66 -9.28 3.46 8.87
CA HIS A 66 -9.26 2.29 9.75
C HIS A 66 -7.98 2.28 10.58
N PHE A 67 -8.10 1.92 11.84
CA PHE A 67 -6.97 1.86 12.76
C PHE A 67 -7.25 0.79 13.80
N GLN A 68 -6.21 0.03 14.15
CA GLN A 68 -6.29 -0.94 15.23
C GLN A 68 -5.36 -0.54 16.36
N HIS A 69 -5.89 -0.55 17.57
CA HIS A 69 -5.11 -0.23 18.76
C HIS A 69 -4.14 -1.35 19.15
N PRO A 70 -2.99 -1.02 19.77
CA PRO A 70 -2.12 -2.05 20.31
C PRO A 70 -2.89 -2.97 21.28
N PRO A 71 -2.61 -4.28 21.32
CA PRO A 71 -1.57 -4.99 20.57
C PRO A 71 -2.03 -5.52 19.20
N HIS A 72 -3.13 -5.01 18.67
CA HIS A 72 -3.74 -5.51 17.43
C HIS A 72 -3.39 -4.69 16.19
N GLU A 73 -2.48 -3.75 16.31
CA GLU A 73 -2.02 -2.98 15.16
C GLU A 73 -1.34 -3.87 14.13
N GLU A 74 -1.46 -3.50 12.86
CA GLU A 74 -0.94 -4.32 11.77
C GLU A 74 -0.23 -3.49 10.72
N ALA A 75 0.77 -4.10 10.07
CA ALA A 75 1.36 -3.58 8.86
C ALA A 75 0.49 -3.97 7.67
N LYS A 76 0.47 -3.12 6.66
CA LYS A 76 -0.32 -3.34 5.45
C LYS A 76 0.51 -3.09 4.21
N LEU A 77 0.35 -3.95 3.21
CA LEU A 77 0.81 -3.68 1.87
C LEU A 77 -0.45 -3.53 1.01
N VAL A 78 -0.71 -2.32 0.56
CA VAL A 78 -1.95 -1.97 -0.14
C VAL A 78 -1.67 -1.83 -1.63
N THR A 79 -2.39 -2.60 -2.43
CA THR A 79 -2.17 -2.70 -3.87
C THR A 79 -3.49 -2.48 -4.60
N CYS A 80 -3.47 -1.66 -5.65
CA CYS A 80 -4.62 -1.49 -6.53
C CYS A 80 -4.39 -2.33 -7.79
N LEU A 81 -5.26 -3.31 -8.02
CA LEU A 81 -5.15 -4.22 -9.16
C LEU A 81 -6.04 -3.82 -10.33
N ARG A 82 -7.06 -3.02 -10.09
CA ARG A 82 -7.95 -2.53 -11.13
C ARG A 82 -8.46 -1.17 -10.74
N GLY A 83 -8.44 -0.23 -11.68
CA GLY A 83 -8.87 1.14 -11.45
C GLY A 83 -7.81 1.97 -10.76
N GLU A 84 -8.23 2.99 -10.06
CA GLU A 84 -7.33 3.92 -9.40
C GLU A 84 -7.94 4.43 -8.10
N VAL A 85 -7.09 4.61 -7.09
CA VAL A 85 -7.49 5.18 -5.79
C VAL A 85 -6.51 6.27 -5.38
N PHE A 86 -6.98 7.17 -4.53
CA PHE A 86 -6.12 8.02 -3.71
C PHE A 86 -6.05 7.37 -2.34
N ASP A 87 -4.89 6.82 -2.02
CA ASP A 87 -4.67 6.06 -0.81
C ASP A 87 -3.97 6.91 0.23
N VAL A 88 -4.46 6.92 1.45
CA VAL A 88 -4.00 7.84 2.50
C VAL A 88 -3.64 7.08 3.76
N ALA A 89 -2.48 7.42 4.32
CA ALA A 89 -2.04 6.90 5.60
C ALA A 89 -1.76 8.06 6.55
N VAL A 90 -2.22 7.93 7.80
CA VAL A 90 -2.02 8.93 8.84
C VAL A 90 -1.19 8.34 9.95
N ASP A 91 -0.11 9.03 10.32
CA ASP A 91 0.78 8.58 11.39
C ASP A 91 0.11 8.83 12.75
N LEU A 92 -0.24 7.75 13.45
CA LEU A 92 -0.81 7.83 14.79
C LEU A 92 0.10 7.20 15.85
N ARG A 93 1.38 7.02 15.52
CA ARG A 93 2.35 6.44 16.48
C ARG A 93 2.68 7.45 17.56
N PRO A 94 2.44 7.10 18.85
CA PRO A 94 2.80 7.99 19.96
C PRO A 94 4.29 8.31 19.94
N GLY A 95 4.64 9.59 20.11
CA GLY A 95 6.04 10.02 20.12
C GLY A 95 6.72 10.12 18.76
N SER A 96 6.03 9.79 17.69
CA SER A 96 6.59 9.95 16.35
C SER A 96 6.76 11.43 16.02
N PRO A 97 7.88 11.82 15.36
CA PRO A 97 8.06 13.22 14.93
C PRO A 97 7.02 13.65 13.91
N THR A 98 6.34 12.72 13.25
CA THR A 98 5.31 13.02 12.25
C THR A 98 3.91 12.65 12.73
N TYR A 99 3.74 12.51 14.06
CA TYR A 99 2.43 12.19 14.63
C TYR A 99 1.35 13.15 14.13
N GLY A 100 0.24 12.60 13.64
CA GLY A 100 -0.88 13.37 13.13
C GLY A 100 -0.73 13.83 11.69
N ARG A 101 0.42 13.64 11.08
CA ARG A 101 0.62 13.96 9.67
C ARG A 101 0.12 12.84 8.78
N TRP A 102 -0.20 13.18 7.55
CA TRP A 102 -0.69 12.21 6.58
C TRP A 102 0.11 12.31 5.28
N TYR A 103 0.03 11.22 4.51
CA TYR A 103 0.61 11.14 3.18
C TYR A 103 -0.39 10.41 2.27
N GLY A 104 -0.55 10.90 1.05
CA GLY A 104 -1.43 10.29 0.07
C GLY A 104 -0.68 9.98 -1.21
N GLU A 105 -1.05 8.86 -1.82
CA GLU A 105 -0.45 8.41 -3.06
C GLU A 105 -1.54 7.88 -3.97
N ARG A 106 -1.43 8.16 -5.27
CA ARG A 106 -2.30 7.51 -6.25
C ARG A 106 -1.78 6.11 -6.50
N LEU A 107 -2.66 5.13 -6.33
CA LEU A 107 -2.35 3.73 -6.61
C LEU A 107 -3.25 3.27 -7.75
N SER A 108 -2.66 2.64 -8.75
CA SER A 108 -3.41 2.07 -9.86
C SER A 108 -2.71 0.84 -10.41
N ASN A 109 -3.42 0.06 -11.19
CA ASN A 109 -2.78 -1.00 -11.94
C ASN A 109 -1.76 -0.42 -12.92
N ASP A 110 -2.07 0.72 -13.53
CA ASP A 110 -1.20 1.33 -14.54
C ASP A 110 0.13 1.82 -13.97
N ASN A 111 0.11 2.48 -12.80
CA ASN A 111 1.36 2.98 -12.22
C ASN A 111 2.11 1.93 -11.42
N ALA A 112 1.49 0.77 -11.21
CA ALA A 112 2.08 -0.37 -10.51
C ALA A 112 2.60 -0.04 -9.11
N SER A 113 1.99 0.95 -8.44
CA SER A 113 2.41 1.41 -7.13
C SER A 113 1.56 0.79 -6.02
N SER A 114 2.21 0.45 -4.94
CA SER A 114 1.60 -0.01 -3.70
C SER A 114 2.11 0.86 -2.57
N LEU A 115 1.37 0.87 -1.45
CA LEU A 115 1.80 1.59 -0.26
C LEU A 115 2.07 0.58 0.84
N LEU A 116 3.28 0.63 1.39
CA LEU A 116 3.67 -0.19 2.52
C LEU A 116 3.51 0.64 3.78
N ILE A 117 2.56 0.26 4.63
CA ILE A 117 2.14 1.02 5.78
C ILE A 117 2.54 0.27 7.04
N PRO A 118 3.43 0.82 7.87
CA PRO A 118 3.81 0.15 9.13
C PRO A 118 2.68 0.16 10.14
N PRO A 119 2.80 -0.64 11.21
CA PRO A 119 1.84 -0.58 12.30
C PRO A 119 1.78 0.83 12.92
N GLY A 120 0.62 1.19 13.42
CA GLY A 120 0.43 2.49 14.09
C GLY A 120 -0.08 3.59 13.19
N PHE A 121 -0.39 3.28 11.94
CA PHE A 121 -1.01 4.23 11.01
C PHE A 121 -2.48 3.92 10.85
N ALA A 122 -3.29 4.97 10.67
CA ALA A 122 -4.64 4.83 10.14
C ALA A 122 -4.56 4.83 8.62
N HIS A 123 -5.46 4.10 7.97
CA HIS A 123 -5.45 3.92 6.53
C HIS A 123 -6.85 4.05 5.95
N GLY A 124 -6.93 4.66 4.78
CA GLY A 124 -8.17 4.74 4.02
C GLY A 124 -7.88 5.13 2.57
N PHE A 125 -8.92 5.07 1.75
CA PHE A 125 -8.78 5.47 0.35
C PHE A 125 -10.08 5.98 -0.22
N GLN A 126 -9.96 6.73 -1.31
CA GLN A 126 -11.09 7.15 -2.13
C GLN A 126 -10.89 6.61 -3.54
N THR A 127 -11.93 6.01 -4.11
CA THR A 127 -11.89 5.54 -5.48
C THR A 127 -11.96 6.69 -6.46
N LEU A 128 -11.10 6.65 -7.46
CA LEU A 128 -11.03 7.67 -8.52
C LEU A 128 -11.66 7.18 -9.82
N THR A 129 -11.98 5.90 -9.89
CA THR A 129 -12.66 5.26 -11.02
C THR A 129 -13.76 4.34 -10.47
N ASP A 130 -14.60 3.82 -11.36
CA ASP A 130 -15.56 2.77 -11.00
C ASP A 130 -14.84 1.42 -10.95
N ASP A 131 -15.45 0.44 -10.26
CA ASP A 131 -15.01 -0.95 -10.22
C ASP A 131 -13.54 -1.11 -9.83
N VAL A 132 -13.19 -0.55 -8.68
CA VAL A 132 -11.84 -0.63 -8.15
C VAL A 132 -11.63 -1.93 -7.39
N GLU A 133 -10.54 -2.64 -7.72
CA GLU A 133 -10.14 -3.83 -6.96
C GLU A 133 -8.85 -3.55 -6.22
N MET A 134 -8.90 -3.74 -4.91
CA MET A 134 -7.75 -3.59 -4.01
C MET A 134 -7.36 -4.95 -3.44
N PHE A 135 -6.08 -5.05 -3.11
CA PHE A 135 -5.50 -6.29 -2.60
C PHE A 135 -4.52 -5.99 -1.47
#